data_a39471c394ddb7a9e8515707c79bd187
#
_entry.id   a39471c394ddb7a9e8515707c79bd187
#
_cell.length_a   1.000
_cell.length_b   1.000
_cell.length_c   1.000
_cell.angle_alpha   90.00
_cell.angle_beta   90.00
_cell.angle_gamma   90.00
#
_symmetry.space_group_name_H-M   'P 1'
#
loop_
_entity.id
_entity.type
_entity.pdbx_description
1 polymer ?
#
loop_
_entity_poly.entity_id
_entity_poly.type
_entity_poly.pdbx_seq_one_letter_code
_entity_poly.pdbx_strand_id
1 'polypeptide(L)'
;MKKLSQKEALDLAVSTLQKNGALKENALPLALGIIDAENQGIKSHGFHYLPIYCLHLKCKKVKGSALPKLIIISNVAFKVNADNGFAHRAISLGMEKLYLKL
;
A
#
# COMPACT_ATOMS: atom_id res chain seq x y z
N MET A 1 4.22 4.23 27.10
CA MET A 1 3.93 3.94 25.68
C MET A 1 4.13 2.46 25.42
N LYS A 2 3.12 1.80 24.88
CA LYS A 2 3.19 0.36 24.62
C LYS A 2 4.01 0.10 23.35
N LYS A 3 5.02 -0.76 23.48
CA LYS A 3 5.80 -1.21 22.31
C LYS A 3 5.09 -2.39 21.68
N LEU A 4 4.94 -2.34 20.36
CA LEU A 4 4.38 -3.44 19.58
C LEU A 4 5.49 -4.20 18.88
N SER A 5 5.32 -5.53 18.76
CA SER A 5 6.16 -6.31 17.86
C SER A 5 5.88 -5.89 16.42
N GLN A 6 6.76 -6.24 15.48
CA GLN A 6 6.53 -5.92 14.08
C GLN A 6 5.27 -6.59 13.55
N LYS A 7 4.98 -7.81 13.98
CA LYS A 7 3.76 -8.50 13.58
C LYS A 7 2.52 -7.81 14.12
N GLU A 8 2.53 -7.43 15.40
CA GLU A 8 1.41 -6.71 16.02
C GLU A 8 1.17 -5.37 15.31
N ALA A 9 2.24 -4.66 14.99
CA ALA A 9 2.14 -3.37 14.29
C ALA A 9 1.57 -3.56 12.89
N LEU A 10 2.02 -4.59 12.17
CA LEU A 10 1.50 -4.90 10.84
C LEU A 10 0.02 -5.24 10.89
N ASP A 11 -0.37 -6.12 11.82
CA ASP A 11 -1.77 -6.53 11.97
C ASP A 11 -2.65 -5.34 12.32
N LEU A 12 -2.18 -4.45 13.18
CA LEU A 12 -2.90 -3.24 13.54
C LEU A 12 -3.11 -2.34 12.33
N ALA A 13 -2.06 -2.12 11.55
CA ALA A 13 -2.14 -1.26 10.35
C ALA A 13 -3.10 -1.85 9.32
N VAL A 14 -3.00 -3.15 9.04
CA VAL A 14 -3.87 -3.82 8.08
C VAL A 14 -5.33 -3.73 8.52
N SER A 15 -5.61 -4.10 9.78
CA SER A 15 -7.00 -4.09 10.26
C SER A 15 -7.58 -2.69 10.30
N THR A 16 -6.79 -1.68 10.64
CA THR A 16 -7.24 -0.29 10.65
C THR A 16 -7.60 0.18 9.24
N LEU A 17 -6.77 -0.13 8.26
CA LEU A 17 -7.04 0.22 6.86
C LEU A 17 -8.28 -0.51 6.35
N GLN A 18 -8.45 -1.79 6.68
CA GLN A 18 -9.64 -2.55 6.30
C GLN A 18 -10.92 -1.97 6.90
N LYS A 19 -10.87 -1.55 8.15
CA LYS A 19 -12.02 -0.92 8.82
C LYS A 19 -12.43 0.39 8.15
N ASN A 20 -11.51 1.03 7.46
CA ASN A 20 -11.78 2.28 6.75
C ASN A 20 -12.07 2.07 5.26
N GLY A 21 -12.22 0.83 4.82
CA GLY A 21 -12.71 0.52 3.49
C GLY A 21 -11.71 -0.07 2.50
N ALA A 22 -10.49 -0.35 2.93
CA ALA A 22 -9.50 -0.96 2.04
C ALA A 22 -9.67 -2.47 1.97
N LEU A 23 -9.59 -3.03 0.77
CA LEU A 23 -9.43 -4.47 0.63
C LEU A 23 -8.12 -4.91 1.25
N LYS A 24 -8.06 -6.14 1.76
CA LYS A 24 -6.84 -6.68 2.35
C LYS A 24 -5.67 -6.63 1.38
N GLU A 25 -5.90 -6.96 0.10
CA GLU A 25 -4.89 -6.94 -0.94
C GLU A 25 -4.29 -5.56 -1.17
N ASN A 26 -5.05 -4.51 -0.86
CA ASN A 26 -4.59 -3.11 -0.96
C ASN A 26 -3.99 -2.63 0.35
N ALA A 27 -4.53 -3.11 1.48
CA ALA A 27 -4.06 -2.71 2.81
C ALA A 27 -2.69 -3.28 3.14
N LEU A 28 -2.44 -4.55 2.80
CA LEU A 28 -1.21 -5.23 3.18
C LEU A 28 0.05 -4.59 2.59
N PRO A 29 0.14 -4.31 1.28
CA PRO A 29 1.33 -3.64 0.74
C PRO A 29 1.58 -2.27 1.37
N LEU A 30 0.53 -1.50 1.61
CA LEU A 30 0.65 -0.19 2.27
C LEU A 30 1.15 -0.36 3.71
N ALA A 31 0.58 -1.31 4.46
CA ALA A 31 0.98 -1.57 5.83
C ALA A 31 2.45 -2.00 5.92
N LEU A 32 2.90 -2.85 5.00
CA LEU A 32 4.32 -3.24 4.92
C LEU A 32 5.22 -2.02 4.68
N GLY A 33 4.78 -1.10 3.83
CA GLY A 33 5.50 0.15 3.58
C GLY A 33 5.59 1.03 4.83
N ILE A 34 4.51 1.08 5.62
CA ILE A 34 4.48 1.83 6.88
C ILE A 34 5.48 1.24 7.88
N ILE A 35 5.49 -0.09 8.03
CA ILE A 35 6.43 -0.76 8.94
C ILE A 35 7.88 -0.52 8.50
N ASP A 36 8.14 -0.63 7.20
CA ASP A 36 9.48 -0.40 6.66
C ASP A 36 9.94 1.03 6.93
N ALA A 37 9.06 2.02 6.71
CA ALA A 37 9.37 3.42 6.99
C ALA A 37 9.66 3.65 8.48
N GLU A 38 8.88 3.05 9.38
CA GLU A 38 9.13 3.14 10.82
C GLU A 38 10.49 2.56 11.19
N ASN A 39 10.86 1.40 10.63
CA ASN A 39 12.13 0.76 10.90
C ASN A 39 13.32 1.61 10.43
N GLN A 40 13.11 2.42 9.39
CA GLN A 40 14.14 3.31 8.86
C GLN A 40 14.12 4.71 9.50
N GLY A 41 13.20 4.96 10.42
CA GLY A 41 13.06 6.25 11.07
C GLY A 41 12.43 7.34 10.21
N ILE A 42 11.77 6.97 9.11
CA ILE A 42 11.11 7.93 8.21
C ILE A 42 9.69 8.17 8.69
N LYS A 43 9.54 9.12 9.62
CA LYS A 43 8.27 9.33 10.31
C LYS A 43 7.15 9.84 9.41
N SER A 44 7.46 10.56 8.35
CA SER A 44 6.46 11.10 7.42
C SER A 44 5.71 10.02 6.65
N HIS A 45 6.24 8.79 6.60
CA HIS A 45 5.64 7.67 5.88
C HIS A 45 5.37 6.47 6.78
N GLY A 46 5.60 6.62 8.10
CA GLY A 46 5.40 5.57 9.09
C GLY A 46 4.00 5.63 9.71
N PHE A 47 3.88 5.10 10.93
CA PHE A 47 2.62 5.06 11.66
C PHE A 47 1.97 6.42 11.88
N HIS A 48 2.79 7.46 11.99
CA HIS A 48 2.29 8.82 12.15
C HIS A 48 1.37 9.22 10.99
N TYR A 49 1.55 8.64 9.81
CA TYR A 49 0.78 8.95 8.61
C TYR A 49 -0.46 8.05 8.45
N LEU A 50 -0.59 6.98 9.24
CA LEU A 50 -1.72 6.06 9.14
C LEU A 50 -3.09 6.74 9.22
N PRO A 51 -3.33 7.67 10.16
CA PRO A 51 -4.62 8.38 10.21
C PRO A 51 -4.94 9.13 8.92
N ILE A 52 -3.93 9.66 8.24
CA ILE A 52 -4.11 10.39 6.98
C ILE A 52 -4.53 9.42 5.87
N TYR A 53 -3.93 8.24 5.80
CA TYR A 53 -4.36 7.21 4.85
C TYR A 53 -5.81 6.80 5.08
N CYS A 54 -6.21 6.65 6.35
CA CYS A 54 -7.59 6.32 6.70
C CYS A 54 -8.54 7.43 6.28
N LEU A 55 -8.14 8.69 6.45
CA LEU A 55 -8.94 9.83 6.01
C LEU A 55 -9.13 9.82 4.50
N HIS A 56 -8.08 9.53 3.74
CA HIS A 56 -8.16 9.43 2.27
C HIS A 56 -9.15 8.36 1.84
N LEU A 57 -9.22 7.24 2.56
CA LEU A 57 -10.20 6.18 2.28
C LEU A 57 -11.62 6.66 2.60
N LYS A 58 -11.82 7.30 3.75
CA LYS A 58 -13.13 7.77 4.17
C LYS A 58 -13.72 8.82 3.23
N CYS A 59 -12.91 9.76 2.77
CA CYS A 59 -13.38 10.82 1.87
C CYS A 59 -13.30 10.43 0.39
N LYS A 60 -12.96 9.19 0.12
CA LYS A 60 -12.90 8.60 -1.23
C LYS A 60 -11.90 9.25 -2.16
N LYS A 61 -10.90 9.89 -1.59
CA LYS A 61 -9.74 10.38 -2.36
C LYS A 61 -8.94 9.22 -2.92
N VAL A 62 -8.92 8.10 -2.19
CA VAL A 62 -8.31 6.84 -2.60
C VAL A 62 -9.39 5.77 -2.62
N LYS A 63 -9.41 4.96 -3.68
CA LYS A 63 -10.36 3.87 -3.82
C LYS A 63 -9.86 2.64 -3.06
N GLY A 64 -10.52 2.31 -1.94
CA GLY A 64 -10.13 1.17 -1.09
C GLY A 64 -10.27 -0.18 -1.79
N SER A 65 -11.20 -0.30 -2.73
CA SER A 65 -11.44 -1.50 -3.52
C SER A 65 -10.68 -1.53 -4.83
N ALA A 66 -9.66 -0.69 -5.00
CA ALA A 66 -8.91 -0.58 -6.23
C ALA A 66 -8.30 -1.92 -6.65
N LEU A 67 -8.33 -2.17 -7.96
CA LEU A 67 -7.72 -3.34 -8.60
C LEU A 67 -6.73 -2.85 -9.64
N PRO A 68 -5.44 -2.76 -9.30
CA PRO A 68 -4.42 -2.31 -10.26
C PRO A 68 -4.35 -3.25 -11.44
N LYS A 69 -4.12 -2.69 -12.62
CA LYS A 69 -4.05 -3.46 -13.86
C LYS A 69 -2.75 -3.18 -14.59
N LEU A 70 -2.13 -4.26 -15.06
CA LEU A 70 -0.94 -4.19 -15.90
C LEU A 70 -1.36 -4.03 -17.35
N ILE A 71 -0.77 -3.07 -18.04
CA ILE A 71 -1.06 -2.79 -19.45
C ILE A 71 0.25 -2.92 -20.22
N ILE A 72 0.33 -3.92 -21.12
CA ILE A 72 1.49 -4.13 -21.97
C ILE A 72 1.41 -3.18 -23.15
N ILE A 73 2.44 -2.35 -23.33
CA ILE A 73 2.52 -1.40 -24.43
C ILE A 73 3.35 -1.99 -25.57
N SER A 74 4.50 -2.61 -25.23
CA SER A 74 5.40 -3.22 -26.21
C SER A 74 6.30 -4.23 -25.49
N ASN A 75 7.25 -4.81 -26.20
CA ASN A 75 8.22 -5.74 -25.60
C ASN A 75 9.13 -5.08 -24.56
N VAL A 76 9.26 -3.75 -24.61
CA VAL A 76 10.18 -3.01 -23.74
C VAL A 76 9.46 -1.99 -22.85
N ALA A 77 8.13 -1.94 -22.88
CA ALA A 77 7.38 -0.97 -22.10
C ALA A 77 6.04 -1.54 -21.64
N PHE A 78 5.71 -1.25 -20.40
CA PHE A 78 4.38 -1.51 -19.84
C PHE A 78 4.03 -0.39 -18.87
N LYS A 79 2.75 -0.31 -18.49
CA LYS A 79 2.31 0.58 -17.44
C LYS A 79 1.38 -0.16 -16.49
N VAL A 80 1.26 0.35 -15.27
CA VAL A 80 0.32 -0.16 -14.29
C VAL A 80 -0.68 0.94 -13.98
N ASN A 81 -1.95 0.64 -14.17
CA ASN A 81 -3.04 1.53 -13.75
C ASN A 81 -3.38 1.17 -12.31
N ALA A 82 -3.15 2.09 -11.38
CA ALA A 82 -3.41 1.88 -9.96
C ALA A 82 -4.89 1.90 -9.60
N ASP A 83 -5.78 2.22 -10.54
CA ASP A 83 -7.23 2.29 -10.32
C ASP A 83 -7.59 3.24 -9.17
N ASN A 84 -6.85 4.35 -9.06
CA ASN A 84 -7.01 5.33 -7.99
C ASN A 84 -6.83 4.76 -6.58
N GLY A 85 -6.10 3.66 -6.45
CA GLY A 85 -5.76 3.07 -5.15
C GLY A 85 -4.46 3.62 -4.59
N PHE A 86 -4.04 3.08 -3.45
CA PHE A 86 -2.71 3.37 -2.93
C PHE A 86 -1.65 2.84 -3.88
N ALA A 87 -0.53 3.56 -3.97
CA ALA A 87 0.51 3.23 -4.95
C ALA A 87 1.22 1.90 -4.67
N HIS A 88 1.28 1.47 -3.43
CA HIS A 88 2.11 0.33 -3.01
C HIS A 88 1.79 -0.96 -3.76
N ARG A 89 0.50 -1.31 -3.89
CA ARG A 89 0.11 -2.53 -4.62
C ARG A 89 0.44 -2.41 -6.12
N ALA A 90 0.19 -1.24 -6.70
CA ALA A 90 0.49 -1.01 -8.12
C ALA A 90 1.98 -1.09 -8.39
N ILE A 91 2.80 -0.53 -7.49
CA ILE A 91 4.26 -0.61 -7.59
C ILE A 91 4.72 -2.06 -7.51
N SER A 92 4.19 -2.83 -6.57
CA SER A 92 4.53 -4.25 -6.41
C SER A 92 4.20 -5.04 -7.68
N LEU A 93 3.05 -4.79 -8.29
CA LEU A 93 2.65 -5.45 -9.53
C LEU A 93 3.62 -5.12 -10.67
N GLY A 94 3.99 -3.84 -10.80
CA GLY A 94 4.94 -3.41 -11.82
C GLY A 94 6.32 -4.00 -11.63
N MET A 95 6.81 -4.00 -10.37
CA MET A 95 8.13 -4.54 -10.06
C MET A 95 8.19 -6.06 -10.31
N GLU A 96 7.13 -6.78 -9.95
CA GLU A 96 7.04 -8.21 -10.22
C GLU A 96 7.16 -8.49 -11.73
N LYS A 97 6.44 -7.73 -12.54
CA LYS A 97 6.51 -7.88 -14.00
C LYS A 97 7.90 -7.55 -14.53
N LEU A 98 8.53 -6.52 -14.00
CA LEU A 98 9.88 -6.12 -14.40
C LEU A 98 10.89 -7.24 -14.14
N TYR A 99 10.82 -7.86 -12.95
CA TYR A 99 11.72 -8.97 -12.60
C TYR A 99 11.53 -10.16 -13.53
N LEU A 100 10.31 -10.46 -13.93
CA LEU A 100 10.03 -11.58 -14.84
C LEU A 100 10.62 -11.36 -16.23
N LYS A 101 10.88 -10.11 -16.61
CA LYS A 101 11.48 -9.80 -17.92
C LYS A 101 13.01 -9.80 -17.90
N LEU A 102 13.60 -9.79 -16.73
CA LEU A 102 15.05 -9.86 -16.60
C LEU A 102 15.57 -11.30 -16.69
#